data_44661b77a3348932329651faba19dc24
#
_entry.id   44661b77a3348932329651faba19dc24
#
_cell.length_a   1.000
_cell.length_b   1.000
_cell.length_c   1.000
_cell.angle_alpha   90.00
_cell.angle_beta   90.00
_cell.angle_gamma   90.00
#
_symmetry.space_group_name_H-M   'P 1'
#
loop_
_entity.id
_entity.type
_entity.pdbx_description
1 polymer ?
#
loop_
_entity_poly.entity_id
_entity_poly.type
_entity_poly.pdbx_seq_one_letter_code
_entity_poly.pdbx_strand_id
1 'polypeptide(L)'
;MGVGTTFRVIGDFSGKRLEWDCETTEFVRGERISAKQIKGKFKKWEITTEFKELSDNLTNVSMTVEYEMPLGPLGGILDKVKFAKSAENGLETALFKVRGLLEGNGSIPVYITLDAYQKLLAEKKKMNNVPVSTVLSSILEQYNLAKPEIKN
;
A
#
# COMPACT_ATOMS: atom_id res chain seq x y z
N MET A 1 -19.67 1.08 -2.76
CA MET A 1 -18.98 0.12 -1.87
C MET A 1 -19.85 -0.06 -0.65
N GLY A 2 -20.02 -1.27 -0.13
CA GLY A 2 -20.85 -1.58 1.02
C GLY A 2 -20.59 -3.00 1.51
N VAL A 3 -21.32 -3.44 2.54
CA VAL A 3 -21.24 -4.81 3.06
C VAL A 3 -21.55 -5.80 1.93
N GLY A 4 -20.80 -6.90 1.85
CA GLY A 4 -20.88 -7.91 0.79
C GLY A 4 -20.06 -7.59 -0.47
N THR A 5 -19.44 -6.39 -0.57
CA THR A 5 -18.52 -6.07 -1.67
C THR A 5 -17.27 -6.94 -1.58
N THR A 6 -16.93 -7.64 -2.66
CA THR A 6 -15.74 -8.49 -2.74
C THR A 6 -14.61 -7.79 -3.50
N PHE A 7 -13.37 -8.04 -3.08
CA PHE A 7 -12.17 -7.50 -3.71
C PHE A 7 -10.98 -8.43 -3.52
N ARG A 8 -10.00 -8.32 -4.39
CA ARG A 8 -8.77 -9.10 -4.30
C ARG A 8 -7.65 -8.28 -3.70
N VAL A 9 -6.97 -8.86 -2.72
CA VAL A 9 -5.74 -8.31 -2.14
C VAL A 9 -4.55 -9.07 -2.72
N ILE A 10 -3.52 -8.31 -3.09
CA ILE A 10 -2.26 -8.84 -3.58
C ILE A 10 -1.17 -8.22 -2.71
N GLY A 11 -0.38 -9.05 -2.06
CA GLY A 11 0.75 -8.61 -1.24
C GLY A 11 2.03 -9.34 -1.61
N ASP A 12 3.16 -8.66 -1.50
CA ASP A 12 4.48 -9.27 -1.59
C ASP A 12 5.06 -9.44 -0.18
N PHE A 13 5.35 -10.67 0.19
CA PHE A 13 5.86 -11.02 1.50
C PHE A 13 7.18 -11.75 1.33
N SER A 14 8.28 -11.06 1.57
CA SER A 14 9.64 -11.60 1.44
C SER A 14 9.93 -12.21 0.06
N GLY A 15 9.52 -11.51 -1.01
CA GLY A 15 9.71 -11.94 -2.39
C GLY A 15 8.71 -13.01 -2.86
N LYS A 16 7.69 -13.31 -2.05
CA LYS A 16 6.59 -14.21 -2.43
C LYS A 16 5.30 -13.42 -2.58
N ARG A 17 4.76 -13.43 -3.78
CA ARG A 17 3.44 -12.87 -4.07
C ARG A 17 2.35 -13.77 -3.50
N LEU A 18 1.53 -13.21 -2.62
CA LEU A 18 0.35 -13.83 -2.08
C LEU A 18 -0.90 -13.10 -2.59
N GLU A 19 -1.95 -13.85 -2.86
CA GLU A 19 -3.23 -13.32 -3.31
C GLU A 19 -4.35 -13.96 -2.48
N TRP A 20 -5.33 -13.14 -2.09
CA TRP A 20 -6.53 -13.62 -1.40
C TRP A 20 -7.71 -12.72 -1.71
N ASP A 21 -8.90 -13.31 -1.69
CA ASP A 21 -10.14 -12.59 -1.90
C ASP A 21 -10.78 -12.25 -0.56
N CYS A 22 -11.23 -11.03 -0.42
CA CYS A 22 -11.87 -10.49 0.77
C CYS A 22 -13.30 -10.04 0.48
N GLU A 23 -14.11 -9.99 1.54
CA GLU A 23 -15.44 -9.44 1.54
C GLU A 23 -15.58 -8.38 2.63
N THR A 24 -16.18 -7.25 2.30
CA THR A 24 -16.51 -6.20 3.26
C THR A 24 -17.58 -6.70 4.21
N THR A 25 -17.28 -6.74 5.50
CA THR A 25 -18.17 -7.22 6.56
C THR A 25 -18.87 -6.10 7.31
N GLU A 26 -18.26 -4.90 7.31
CA GLU A 26 -18.81 -3.71 7.95
C GLU A 26 -18.49 -2.48 7.10
N PHE A 27 -19.45 -1.57 6.99
CA PHE A 27 -19.28 -0.31 6.31
C PHE A 27 -20.11 0.77 7.00
N VAL A 28 -19.45 1.58 7.83
CA VAL A 28 -20.02 2.77 8.45
C VAL A 28 -19.37 3.99 7.80
N ARG A 29 -20.15 4.74 7.05
CA ARG A 29 -19.65 5.85 6.24
C ARG A 29 -18.94 6.90 7.10
N GLY A 30 -17.67 7.16 6.81
CA GLY A 30 -16.87 8.16 7.53
C GLY A 30 -16.31 7.66 8.87
N GLU A 31 -16.62 6.43 9.31
CA GLU A 31 -16.22 5.93 10.62
C GLU A 31 -15.39 4.64 10.52
N ARG A 32 -15.93 3.59 9.84
CA ARG A 32 -15.29 2.28 9.85
C ARG A 32 -15.59 1.46 8.60
N ILE A 33 -14.56 0.76 8.14
CA ILE A 33 -14.67 -0.27 7.11
C ILE A 33 -13.94 -1.50 7.61
N SER A 34 -14.63 -2.66 7.64
CA SER A 34 -14.02 -3.94 7.97
C SER A 34 -14.21 -4.94 6.83
N ALA A 35 -13.21 -5.79 6.62
CA ALA A 35 -13.28 -6.87 5.64
C ALA A 35 -12.57 -8.11 6.16
N LYS A 36 -13.01 -9.29 5.70
CA LYS A 36 -12.39 -10.57 6.02
C LYS A 36 -12.05 -11.35 4.77
N GLN A 37 -11.07 -12.22 4.86
CA GLN A 37 -10.78 -13.17 3.80
C GLN A 37 -11.92 -14.15 3.64
N ILE A 38 -12.36 -14.36 2.39
CA ILE A 38 -13.32 -15.40 2.00
C ILE A 38 -12.65 -16.52 1.20
N LYS A 39 -11.50 -16.23 0.57
CA LYS A 39 -10.71 -17.22 -0.16
C LYS A 39 -9.24 -16.84 -0.09
N GLY A 40 -8.37 -17.76 0.31
CA GLY A 40 -6.95 -17.52 0.40
C GLY A 40 -6.23 -18.55 1.27
N LYS A 41 -4.97 -18.26 1.59
CA LYS A 41 -4.09 -19.20 2.30
C LYS A 41 -4.02 -18.97 3.82
N PHE A 42 -4.52 -17.84 4.30
CA PHE A 42 -4.55 -17.58 5.74
C PHE A 42 -5.67 -18.39 6.40
N LYS A 43 -5.48 -18.79 7.64
CA LYS A 43 -6.57 -19.33 8.47
C LYS A 43 -7.55 -18.25 8.85
N LYS A 44 -7.01 -17.07 9.19
CA LYS A 44 -7.74 -15.85 9.48
C LYS A 44 -7.03 -14.70 8.80
N TRP A 45 -7.77 -13.80 8.20
CA TRP A 45 -7.32 -12.49 7.76
C TRP A 45 -8.49 -11.54 7.87
N GLU A 46 -8.36 -10.55 8.71
CA GLU A 46 -9.33 -9.49 8.89
C GLU A 46 -8.60 -8.14 8.86
N ILE A 47 -9.18 -7.17 8.21
CA ILE A 47 -8.67 -5.80 8.16
C ILE A 47 -9.77 -4.85 8.60
N THR A 48 -9.43 -3.91 9.47
CA THR A 48 -10.31 -2.83 9.90
C THR A 48 -9.62 -1.50 9.66
N THR A 49 -10.31 -0.59 8.99
CA THR A 49 -9.90 0.80 8.82
C THR A 49 -10.88 1.68 9.58
N GLU A 50 -10.38 2.50 10.47
CA GLU A 50 -11.16 3.46 11.27
C GLU A 50 -10.79 4.89 10.89
N PHE A 51 -11.79 5.75 10.83
CA PHE A 51 -11.66 7.16 10.55
C PHE A 51 -12.19 7.92 11.76
N LYS A 52 -11.35 8.77 12.35
CA LYS A 52 -11.73 9.61 13.50
C LYS A 52 -11.45 11.05 13.15
N GLU A 53 -12.50 11.83 13.04
CA GLU A 53 -12.39 13.27 12.91
C GLU A 53 -11.78 13.88 14.17
N LEU A 54 -10.72 14.66 14.01
CA LEU A 54 -10.04 15.38 15.09
C LEU A 54 -10.38 16.88 15.08
N SER A 55 -10.66 17.43 13.90
CA SER A 55 -11.16 18.77 13.67
C SER A 55 -11.69 18.87 12.24
N ASP A 56 -12.31 20.00 11.87
CA ASP A 56 -12.96 20.24 10.56
C ASP A 56 -12.10 19.88 9.34
N ASN A 57 -10.77 19.89 9.48
CA ASN A 57 -9.83 19.62 8.38
C ASN A 57 -8.81 18.51 8.70
N LEU A 58 -9.01 17.76 9.78
CA LEU A 58 -8.07 16.75 10.23
C LEU A 58 -8.77 15.46 10.63
N THR A 59 -8.50 14.40 9.91
CA THR A 59 -8.98 13.05 10.20
C THR A 59 -7.83 12.12 10.51
N ASN A 60 -7.90 11.42 11.63
CA ASN A 60 -7.01 10.31 11.92
C ASN A 60 -7.53 9.05 11.24
N VAL A 61 -6.65 8.37 10.49
CA VAL A 61 -6.96 7.10 9.84
C VAL A 61 -6.07 6.03 10.44
N SER A 62 -6.67 4.98 10.98
CA SER A 62 -5.95 3.82 11.51
C SER A 62 -6.34 2.56 10.74
N MET A 63 -5.37 1.69 10.50
CA MET A 63 -5.57 0.38 9.89
C MET A 63 -5.04 -0.70 10.82
N THR A 64 -5.87 -1.70 11.08
CA THR A 64 -5.52 -2.87 11.88
C THR A 64 -5.72 -4.13 11.06
N VAL A 65 -4.74 -5.03 11.06
CA VAL A 65 -4.85 -6.35 10.43
C VAL A 65 -4.65 -7.42 11.49
N GLU A 66 -5.63 -8.31 11.59
CA GLU A 66 -5.54 -9.54 12.35
C GLU A 66 -5.38 -10.72 11.40
N TYR A 67 -4.39 -11.56 11.64
CA TYR A 67 -4.17 -12.72 10.79
C TYR A 67 -3.68 -13.95 11.57
N GLU A 68 -4.07 -15.12 11.08
CA GLU A 68 -3.50 -16.41 11.46
C GLU A 68 -2.84 -17.08 10.26
N MET A 69 -1.59 -17.49 10.46
CA MET A 69 -0.86 -18.24 9.44
C MET A 69 -1.39 -19.67 9.33
N PRO A 70 -1.41 -20.27 8.13
CA PRO A 70 -1.73 -21.68 8.00
C PRO A 70 -0.73 -22.57 8.74
N LEU A 71 -1.24 -23.62 9.39
CA LEU A 71 -0.38 -24.70 9.92
C LEU A 71 0.09 -25.55 8.74
N GLY A 72 1.40 -25.81 8.65
CA GLY A 72 1.95 -26.69 7.62
C GLY A 72 3.23 -26.14 6.96
N PRO A 73 3.66 -26.74 5.83
CA PRO A 73 4.94 -26.40 5.18
C PRO A 73 5.07 -24.92 4.80
N LEU A 74 3.95 -24.22 4.57
CA LEU A 74 3.95 -22.78 4.31
C LEU A 74 4.13 -21.92 5.57
N GLY A 75 3.66 -22.38 6.73
CA GLY A 75 3.84 -21.69 8.02
C GLY A 75 5.26 -21.80 8.58
N GLY A 76 6.02 -22.85 8.19
CA GLY A 76 7.44 -23.00 8.54
C GLY A 76 8.40 -22.24 7.63
N ILE A 77 7.93 -21.83 6.43
CA ILE A 77 8.74 -21.14 5.43
C ILE A 77 8.64 -19.62 5.57
N LEU A 78 7.52 -19.11 6.09
CA LEU A 78 7.31 -17.71 6.38
C LEU A 78 7.70 -17.44 7.83
N ASP A 79 8.89 -16.91 8.01
CA ASP A 79 9.31 -16.35 9.29
C ASP A 79 8.25 -15.35 9.76
N LYS A 80 7.57 -15.66 10.89
CA LYS A 80 6.47 -14.84 11.43
C LYS A 80 6.89 -13.38 11.61
N VAL A 81 8.13 -13.14 12.02
CA VAL A 81 8.66 -11.79 12.23
C VAL A 81 8.81 -11.04 10.91
N LYS A 82 9.34 -11.70 9.88
CA LYS A 82 9.48 -11.10 8.55
C LYS A 82 8.12 -10.84 7.90
N PHE A 83 7.16 -11.73 8.13
CA PHE A 83 5.80 -11.53 7.64
C PHE A 83 5.14 -10.33 8.33
N ALA A 84 5.20 -10.24 9.67
CA ALA A 84 4.65 -9.12 10.42
C ALA A 84 5.22 -7.78 9.94
N LYS A 85 6.55 -7.68 9.80
CA LYS A 85 7.21 -6.48 9.30
C LYS A 85 6.81 -6.13 7.86
N SER A 86 6.65 -7.14 7.00
CA SER A 86 6.20 -6.93 5.61
C SER A 86 4.74 -6.46 5.55
N ALA A 87 3.87 -6.98 6.43
CA ALA A 87 2.48 -6.55 6.55
C ALA A 87 2.39 -5.10 7.05
N GLU A 88 3.16 -4.75 8.08
CA GLU A 88 3.28 -3.39 8.61
C GLU A 88 3.70 -2.39 7.52
N ASN A 89 4.80 -2.67 6.80
CA ASN A 89 5.24 -1.85 5.67
C ASN A 89 4.17 -1.71 4.58
N GLY A 90 3.40 -2.77 4.34
CA GLY A 90 2.28 -2.75 3.38
C GLY A 90 1.16 -1.81 3.82
N LEU A 91 0.81 -1.82 5.11
CA LEU A 91 -0.19 -0.92 5.68
C LEU A 91 0.27 0.53 5.67
N GLU A 92 1.52 0.80 6.07
CA GLU A 92 2.10 2.15 6.00
C GLU A 92 2.07 2.70 4.58
N THR A 93 2.44 1.86 3.60
CA THR A 93 2.38 2.23 2.18
C THR A 93 0.94 2.54 1.74
N ALA A 94 -0.04 1.75 2.19
CA ALA A 94 -1.44 1.97 1.87
C ALA A 94 -1.95 3.30 2.46
N LEU A 95 -1.66 3.56 3.74
CA LEU A 95 -2.01 4.81 4.42
C LEU A 95 -1.38 6.02 3.74
N PHE A 96 -0.10 5.91 3.38
CA PHE A 96 0.61 6.98 2.68
C PHE A 96 -0.03 7.30 1.31
N LYS A 97 -0.44 6.27 0.55
CA LYS A 97 -1.16 6.46 -0.72
C LYS A 97 -2.52 7.13 -0.52
N VAL A 98 -3.28 6.68 0.48
CA VAL A 98 -4.58 7.28 0.82
C VAL A 98 -4.40 8.75 1.19
N ARG A 99 -3.43 9.07 2.02
CA ARG A 99 -3.09 10.43 2.38
C ARG A 99 -2.76 11.28 1.14
N GLY A 100 -1.90 10.78 0.26
CA GLY A 100 -1.53 11.46 -0.98
C GLY A 100 -2.73 11.78 -1.89
N LEU A 101 -3.70 10.87 -1.97
CA LEU A 101 -4.92 11.07 -2.74
C LEU A 101 -5.85 12.12 -2.13
N LEU A 102 -5.94 12.18 -0.80
CA LEU A 102 -6.83 13.08 -0.08
C LEU A 102 -6.27 14.51 0.02
N GLU A 103 -4.98 14.65 0.27
CA GLU A 103 -4.33 15.95 0.46
C GLU A 103 -3.94 16.63 -0.86
N GLY A 104 -4.12 15.98 -2.01
CA GLY A 104 -3.76 16.51 -3.33
C GLY A 104 -2.25 16.74 -3.54
N ASN A 105 -1.44 16.47 -2.51
CA ASN A 105 0.02 16.56 -2.51
C ASN A 105 0.69 15.23 -2.79
N GLY A 106 -0.03 14.34 -3.49
CA GLY A 106 0.29 12.95 -3.64
C GLY A 106 1.69 12.65 -4.15
N SER A 107 2.65 12.56 -3.23
CA SER A 107 3.86 11.80 -3.51
C SER A 107 3.50 10.32 -3.56
N ILE A 108 3.67 9.71 -4.71
CA ILE A 108 3.52 8.26 -4.87
C ILE A 108 4.84 7.63 -4.45
N PRO A 109 4.87 6.67 -3.48
CA PRO A 109 6.09 5.95 -3.20
C PRO A 109 6.51 5.16 -4.44
N VAL A 110 7.69 5.44 -4.95
CA VAL A 110 8.28 4.72 -6.07
C VAL A 110 9.30 3.74 -5.53
N TYR A 111 9.04 2.45 -5.67
CA TYR A 111 10.00 1.41 -5.35
C TYR A 111 10.93 1.22 -6.55
N ILE A 112 12.21 1.49 -6.36
CA ILE A 112 13.23 1.32 -7.37
C ILE A 112 14.26 0.28 -6.92
N THR A 113 14.85 -0.45 -7.86
CA THR A 113 15.96 -1.36 -7.57
C THR A 113 17.20 -0.58 -7.16
N LEU A 114 18.14 -1.24 -6.48
CA LEU A 114 19.41 -0.61 -6.09
C LEU A 114 20.17 -0.06 -7.30
N ASP A 115 20.17 -0.78 -8.43
CA ASP A 115 20.78 -0.34 -9.69
C ASP A 115 20.11 0.93 -10.23
N ALA A 116 18.77 0.97 -10.23
CA ALA A 116 18.02 2.16 -10.64
C ALA A 116 18.30 3.35 -9.72
N TYR A 117 18.43 3.12 -8.40
CA TYR A 117 18.79 4.16 -7.45
C TYR A 117 20.20 4.73 -7.69
N GLN A 118 21.18 3.86 -7.99
CA GLN A 118 22.53 4.31 -8.32
C GLN A 118 22.57 5.15 -9.60
N LYS A 119 21.80 4.77 -10.63
CA LYS A 119 21.64 5.57 -11.86
C LYS A 119 21.01 6.93 -11.56
N LEU A 120 19.98 6.97 -10.72
CA LEU A 120 19.34 8.21 -10.25
C LEU A 120 20.32 9.13 -9.53
N LEU A 121 21.17 8.58 -8.67
CA LEU A 121 22.21 9.35 -8.00
C LEU A 121 23.28 9.90 -8.98
N ALA A 122 23.60 9.15 -10.02
CA ALA A 122 24.51 9.63 -11.07
C ALA A 122 23.89 10.80 -11.86
N GLU A 123 22.61 10.70 -12.23
CA GLU A 123 21.89 11.82 -12.89
C GLU A 123 21.74 13.03 -11.96
N LYS A 124 21.46 12.82 -10.66
CA LYS A 124 21.45 13.90 -9.66
C LYS A 124 22.76 14.72 -9.66
N LYS A 125 23.90 14.03 -9.74
CA LYS A 125 25.22 14.72 -9.80
C LYS A 125 25.37 15.58 -11.06
N LYS A 126 24.88 15.09 -12.21
CA LYS A 126 24.90 15.86 -13.47
C LYS A 126 24.00 17.09 -13.40
N MET A 127 22.91 17.04 -12.65
CA MET A 127 21.95 18.12 -12.45
C MET A 127 22.28 19.03 -11.25
N ASN A 128 23.56 19.24 -10.92
CA ASN A 128 23.99 20.10 -9.82
C ASN A 128 23.40 19.73 -8.43
N ASN A 129 23.25 18.43 -8.17
CA ASN A 129 22.76 17.91 -6.89
C ASN A 129 21.34 18.35 -6.49
N VAL A 130 20.48 18.61 -7.45
CA VAL A 130 19.03 18.85 -7.18
C VAL A 130 18.40 17.69 -6.40
N PRO A 131 17.25 17.88 -5.74
CA PRO A 131 16.53 16.81 -5.05
C PRO A 131 16.24 15.62 -5.98
N VAL A 132 16.29 14.39 -5.45
CA VAL A 132 16.01 13.17 -6.22
C VAL A 132 14.62 13.19 -6.86
N SER A 133 13.62 13.78 -6.19
CA SER A 133 12.30 14.01 -6.75
C SER A 133 12.30 14.81 -8.04
N THR A 134 13.13 15.84 -8.12
CA THR A 134 13.28 16.67 -9.33
C THR A 134 13.90 15.88 -10.47
N VAL A 135 14.91 15.06 -10.19
CA VAL A 135 15.52 14.16 -11.19
C VAL A 135 14.50 13.15 -11.71
N LEU A 136 13.72 12.55 -10.80
CA LEU A 136 12.65 11.63 -11.17
C LEU A 136 11.59 12.29 -12.05
N SER A 137 11.12 13.47 -11.68
CA SER A 137 10.14 14.22 -12.49
C SER A 137 10.68 14.51 -13.88
N SER A 138 11.92 14.96 -14.01
CA SER A 138 12.55 15.22 -15.30
C SER A 138 12.67 13.96 -16.17
N ILE A 139 13.01 12.81 -15.59
CA ILE A 139 13.08 11.54 -16.29
C ILE A 139 11.68 11.12 -16.76
N LEU A 140 10.67 11.22 -15.90
CA LEU A 140 9.29 10.86 -16.23
C LEU A 140 8.72 11.74 -17.35
N GLU A 141 9.05 13.04 -17.37
CA GLU A 141 8.67 13.97 -18.43
C GLU A 141 9.33 13.61 -19.77
N GLN A 142 10.62 13.27 -19.76
CA GLN A 142 11.35 12.86 -20.97
C GLN A 142 10.81 11.57 -21.59
N TYR A 143 10.37 10.62 -20.78
CA TYR A 143 9.81 9.37 -21.27
C TYR A 143 8.31 9.46 -21.63
N ASN A 144 7.74 10.67 -21.59
CA ASN A 144 6.35 10.92 -21.97
C ASN A 144 5.39 9.90 -21.36
N LEU A 145 5.62 9.57 -20.11
CA LEU A 145 4.70 8.75 -19.34
C LEU A 145 3.44 9.59 -19.17
N ALA A 146 2.56 9.48 -20.14
CA ALA A 146 1.30 10.18 -20.22
C ALA A 146 0.59 10.09 -18.88
N LYS A 147 0.15 11.25 -18.37
CA LYS A 147 -0.83 11.28 -17.28
C LYS A 147 -1.96 10.34 -17.68
N PRO A 148 -2.34 9.36 -16.86
CA PRO A 148 -3.51 8.57 -17.17
C PRO A 148 -4.67 9.55 -17.35
N GLU A 149 -5.26 9.57 -18.55
CA GLU A 149 -6.50 10.31 -18.77
C GLU A 149 -7.53 9.72 -17.83
N ILE A 150 -7.86 10.47 -16.80
CA ILE A 150 -9.01 10.16 -15.95
C ILE A 150 -10.22 10.48 -16.84
N LYS A 151 -10.71 9.45 -17.52
CA LYS A 151 -12.02 9.56 -18.18
C LYS A 151 -13.06 9.67 -17.07
N ASN A 152 -13.64 10.86 -16.97
CA ASN A 152 -14.83 11.12 -16.14
C ASN A 152 -16.01 10.27 -16.60
#